data_2ff522b648e5a92c599d549c879fa7dd
#
_entry.id   2ff522b648e5a92c599d549c879fa7dd
#
_cell.length_a   1.000
_cell.length_b   1.000
_cell.length_c   1.000
_cell.angle_alpha   90.00
_cell.angle_beta   90.00
_cell.angle_gamma   90.00
#
_symmetry.space_group_name_H-M   'P 1'
#
loop_
_entity.id
_entity.type
_entity.pdbx_description
1 polymer ?
#
loop_
_entity_poly.entity_id
_entity_poly.type
_entity_poly.pdbx_seq_one_letter_code
_entity_poly.pdbx_strand_id
1 'polypeptide(L)'
;VQRIPWQQNRITVYGKTYDEPRLTAWFGPAYRYSSIDWPAAQIPVELKRMNQLVSSELECREFDAVLCNLYRDGQDAMGWHRDNEPEIDPTVIASVSFGASRDFKVRHRATKEGWTVSLGHGDLLAMEHLQNDFDHALPRRARVDSPRLNLTFRHFR
;
A
#
# COMPACT_ATOMS: atom_id res chain seq x y z
N VAL A 1 -8.09 -13.79 -3.37
CA VAL A 1 -7.36 -13.71 -2.10
C VAL A 1 -6.63 -15.02 -1.80
N GLN A 2 -7.23 -16.19 -2.08
CA GLN A 2 -6.62 -17.50 -1.77
C GLN A 2 -5.39 -17.88 -2.63
N ARG A 3 -5.13 -17.17 -3.75
CA ARG A 3 -4.00 -17.43 -4.65
C ARG A 3 -2.83 -16.47 -4.47
N ILE A 4 -2.95 -15.48 -3.58
CA ILE A 4 -1.87 -14.52 -3.30
C ILE A 4 -0.91 -15.15 -2.29
N PRO A 5 0.41 -15.19 -2.56
CA PRO A 5 1.42 -15.77 -1.66
C PRO A 5 1.71 -14.81 -0.48
N TRP A 6 0.77 -14.73 0.44
CA TRP A 6 0.87 -13.86 1.61
C TRP A 6 2.07 -14.19 2.48
N GLN A 7 2.80 -13.17 2.90
CA GLN A 7 3.93 -13.27 3.81
C GLN A 7 3.71 -12.40 5.04
N GLN A 8 4.11 -12.91 6.21
CA GLN A 8 4.27 -12.15 7.44
C GLN A 8 5.72 -11.68 7.52
N ASN A 9 5.98 -10.42 7.23
CA ASN A 9 7.34 -9.88 7.32
C ASN A 9 7.68 -9.49 8.75
N ARG A 10 8.97 -9.33 9.00
CA ARG A 10 9.50 -8.79 10.27
C ARG A 10 10.22 -7.47 10.01
N ILE A 11 9.91 -6.50 10.83
CA ILE A 11 10.52 -5.17 10.78
C ILE A 11 11.31 -4.89 12.05
N THR A 12 12.42 -4.20 11.92
CA THR A 12 13.22 -3.76 13.07
C THR A 12 13.01 -2.27 13.31
N VAL A 13 12.50 -1.93 14.48
CA VAL A 13 12.24 -0.56 14.90
C VAL A 13 12.97 -0.31 16.23
N TYR A 14 13.85 0.68 16.26
CA TYR A 14 14.69 0.99 17.44
C TYR A 14 15.42 -0.23 18.03
N GLY A 15 15.99 -1.08 17.15
CA GLY A 15 16.75 -2.28 17.55
C GLY A 15 15.91 -3.46 18.01
N LYS A 16 14.59 -3.36 18.01
CA LYS A 16 13.67 -4.46 18.33
C LYS A 16 12.95 -4.94 17.07
N THR A 17 12.84 -6.25 16.91
CA THR A 17 12.21 -6.88 15.77
C THR A 17 10.76 -7.27 16.11
N TYR A 18 9.84 -6.90 15.25
CA TYR A 18 8.39 -7.17 15.37
C TYR A 18 7.87 -7.77 14.07
N ASP A 19 6.82 -8.55 14.16
CA ASP A 19 6.05 -8.93 12.99
C ASP A 19 5.31 -7.70 12.45
N GLU A 20 5.32 -7.49 11.12
CA GLU A 20 4.50 -6.44 10.51
C GLU A 20 3.03 -6.69 10.87
N PRO A 21 2.28 -5.67 11.32
CA PRO A 21 0.86 -5.82 11.64
C PRO A 21 0.01 -5.79 10.36
N ARG A 22 0.29 -6.70 9.45
CA ARG A 22 -0.41 -7.04 8.20
C ARG A 22 0.29 -8.18 7.49
N LEU A 23 -0.36 -8.80 6.52
CA LEU A 23 0.28 -9.69 5.55
C LEU A 23 0.51 -8.93 4.24
N THR A 24 1.60 -9.26 3.54
CA THR A 24 1.96 -8.61 2.28
C THR A 24 2.30 -9.61 1.20
N ALA A 25 2.15 -9.21 -0.06
CA ALA A 25 2.67 -9.91 -1.22
C ALA A 25 3.09 -8.90 -2.29
N TRP A 26 4.14 -9.20 -3.03
CA TRP A 26 4.71 -8.34 -4.05
C TRP A 26 4.65 -8.96 -5.43
N PHE A 27 4.34 -8.15 -6.44
CA PHE A 27 4.41 -8.50 -7.85
C PHE A 27 4.97 -7.32 -8.63
N GLY A 28 6.05 -7.54 -9.38
CA GLY A 28 6.76 -6.52 -10.13
C GLY A 28 8.26 -6.81 -10.22
N PRO A 29 9.09 -5.81 -10.55
CA PRO A 29 10.55 -5.92 -10.52
C PRO A 29 11.09 -6.31 -9.15
N ALA A 30 12.33 -6.81 -9.07
CA ALA A 30 12.99 -7.01 -7.79
C ALA A 30 13.12 -5.67 -7.06
N TYR A 31 12.81 -5.68 -5.77
CA TYR A 31 12.67 -4.45 -5.00
C TYR A 31 13.06 -4.64 -3.54
N ARG A 32 13.68 -3.63 -2.95
CA ARG A 32 14.05 -3.65 -1.52
C ARG A 32 13.34 -2.52 -0.78
N TYR A 33 12.58 -2.89 0.24
CA TYR A 33 11.86 -1.95 1.10
C TYR A 33 12.08 -2.29 2.57
N SER A 34 12.46 -1.31 3.37
CA SER A 34 12.58 -1.45 4.85
C SER A 34 13.34 -2.70 5.30
N SER A 35 14.46 -3.03 4.61
CA SER A 35 15.28 -4.25 4.81
C SER A 35 14.63 -5.57 4.39
N ILE A 36 13.48 -5.52 3.71
CA ILE A 36 12.83 -6.69 3.10
C ILE A 36 13.21 -6.72 1.63
N ASP A 37 13.80 -7.84 1.19
CA ASP A 37 14.09 -8.09 -0.22
C ASP A 37 12.92 -8.82 -0.87
N TRP A 38 12.33 -8.18 -1.88
CA TRP A 38 11.29 -8.73 -2.71
C TRP A 38 11.89 -9.21 -4.02
N PRO A 39 11.90 -10.51 -4.32
CA PRO A 39 12.32 -10.99 -5.63
C PRO A 39 11.34 -10.54 -6.71
N ALA A 40 11.83 -10.44 -7.95
CA ALA A 40 10.95 -10.17 -9.09
C ALA A 40 9.87 -11.26 -9.20
N ALA A 41 8.63 -10.84 -9.38
CA ALA A 41 7.48 -11.72 -9.50
C ALA A 41 6.52 -11.23 -10.59
N GLN A 42 6.00 -12.14 -11.41
CA GLN A 42 5.03 -11.79 -12.44
C GLN A 42 3.70 -11.36 -11.83
N ILE A 43 3.11 -10.28 -12.34
CA ILE A 43 1.78 -9.84 -11.95
C ILE A 43 0.75 -10.86 -12.46
N PRO A 44 -0.06 -11.49 -11.58
CA PRO A 44 -1.12 -12.41 -11.97
C PRO A 44 -2.16 -11.76 -12.89
N VAL A 45 -2.85 -12.57 -13.68
CA VAL A 45 -3.81 -12.07 -14.68
C VAL A 45 -4.94 -11.23 -14.07
N GLU A 46 -5.39 -11.60 -12.87
CA GLU A 46 -6.43 -10.86 -12.15
C GLU A 46 -5.94 -9.46 -11.73
N LEU A 47 -4.69 -9.36 -11.28
CA LEU A 47 -4.08 -8.09 -10.93
C LEU A 47 -3.68 -7.26 -12.16
N LYS A 48 -3.35 -7.91 -13.29
CA LYS A 48 -3.15 -7.20 -14.56
C LYS A 48 -4.44 -6.52 -15.04
N ARG A 49 -5.56 -7.22 -14.96
CA ARG A 49 -6.87 -6.62 -15.30
C ARG A 49 -7.20 -5.42 -14.40
N MET A 50 -6.93 -5.55 -13.11
CA MET A 50 -7.12 -4.42 -12.18
C MET A 50 -6.17 -3.27 -12.51
N ASN A 51 -4.91 -3.55 -12.82
CA ASN A 51 -3.93 -2.55 -13.27
C ASN A 51 -4.45 -1.77 -14.50
N GLN A 52 -4.94 -2.48 -15.51
CA GLN A 52 -5.51 -1.87 -16.71
C GLN A 52 -6.70 -0.95 -16.41
N LEU A 53 -7.62 -1.39 -15.54
CA LEU A 53 -8.76 -0.56 -15.13
C LEU A 53 -8.30 0.71 -14.38
N VAL A 54 -7.39 0.56 -13.43
CA VAL A 54 -6.87 1.67 -12.63
C VAL A 54 -6.09 2.65 -13.52
N SER A 55 -5.24 2.15 -14.41
CA SER A 55 -4.46 2.99 -15.33
C SER A 55 -5.34 3.75 -16.31
N SER A 56 -6.39 3.11 -16.81
CA SER A 56 -7.38 3.75 -17.67
C SER A 56 -8.15 4.85 -16.94
N GLU A 57 -8.57 4.60 -15.70
CA GLU A 57 -9.29 5.59 -14.88
C GLU A 57 -8.43 6.82 -14.56
N LEU A 58 -7.13 6.60 -14.32
CA LEU A 58 -6.17 7.66 -14.01
C LEU A 58 -5.48 8.25 -15.25
N GLU A 59 -5.88 7.83 -16.46
CA GLU A 59 -5.31 8.29 -17.73
C GLU A 59 -3.78 8.22 -17.76
N CYS A 60 -3.20 7.14 -17.20
CA CYS A 60 -1.75 6.93 -17.14
C CYS A 60 -1.33 5.59 -17.77
N ARG A 61 -0.03 5.36 -17.94
CA ARG A 61 0.50 4.06 -18.38
C ARG A 61 0.22 2.98 -17.34
N GLU A 62 0.18 1.71 -17.73
CA GLU A 62 0.07 0.61 -16.78
C GLU A 62 1.21 0.66 -15.76
N PHE A 63 0.89 0.36 -14.51
CA PHE A 63 1.85 0.33 -13.40
C PHE A 63 2.77 -0.88 -13.52
N ASP A 64 4.00 -0.72 -13.07
CA ASP A 64 5.04 -1.75 -13.16
C ASP A 64 4.96 -2.78 -12.04
N ALA A 65 4.34 -2.41 -10.92
CA ALA A 65 4.29 -3.23 -9.71
C ALA A 65 3.01 -3.07 -8.91
N VAL A 66 2.69 -4.11 -8.14
CA VAL A 66 1.56 -4.15 -7.20
C VAL A 66 2.05 -4.70 -5.86
N LEU A 67 1.94 -3.90 -4.80
CA LEU A 67 2.04 -4.37 -3.42
C LEU A 67 0.64 -4.68 -2.89
N CYS A 68 0.41 -5.94 -2.53
CA CYS A 68 -0.83 -6.36 -1.87
C CYS A 68 -0.64 -6.31 -0.36
N ASN A 69 -1.56 -5.65 0.35
CA ASN A 69 -1.58 -5.59 1.80
C ASN A 69 -2.89 -6.20 2.32
N LEU A 70 -2.82 -7.19 3.19
CA LEU A 70 -3.97 -7.75 3.88
C LEU A 70 -3.93 -7.36 5.36
N TYR A 71 -4.85 -6.52 5.76
CA TYR A 71 -5.16 -6.19 7.15
C TYR A 71 -6.26 -7.15 7.59
N ARG A 72 -5.93 -8.08 8.50
CA ARG A 72 -6.81 -9.20 8.90
C ARG A 72 -8.03 -8.70 9.67
N ASP A 73 -7.82 -7.63 10.45
CA ASP A 73 -8.84 -6.95 11.23
C ASP A 73 -8.37 -5.53 11.59
N GLY A 74 -9.04 -4.89 12.53
CA GLY A 74 -8.71 -3.54 12.99
C GLY A 74 -7.44 -3.42 13.84
N GLN A 75 -6.82 -4.52 14.27
CA GLN A 75 -5.54 -4.50 14.98
C GLN A 75 -4.36 -4.37 14.01
N ASP A 76 -4.52 -4.85 12.79
CA ASP A 76 -3.54 -4.64 11.73
C ASP A 76 -3.53 -3.17 11.29
N ALA A 77 -2.34 -2.65 10.99
CA ALA A 77 -2.12 -1.24 10.76
C ALA A 77 -0.88 -0.98 9.89
N MET A 78 -0.74 0.25 9.45
CA MET A 78 0.49 0.79 8.88
C MET A 78 0.81 2.13 9.55
N GLY A 79 1.99 2.24 10.14
CA GLY A 79 2.48 3.48 10.75
C GLY A 79 2.70 4.60 9.75
N TRP A 80 3.05 5.78 10.22
CA TRP A 80 3.38 6.92 9.39
C TRP A 80 4.60 6.63 8.53
N HIS A 81 4.44 6.73 7.22
CA HIS A 81 5.47 6.48 6.21
C HIS A 81 5.16 7.25 4.93
N ARG A 82 6.05 7.15 3.97
CA ARG A 82 5.87 7.57 2.58
C ARG A 82 6.58 6.58 1.66
N ASP A 83 6.13 6.48 0.44
CA ASP A 83 6.74 5.64 -0.59
C ASP A 83 7.74 6.52 -1.38
N ASN A 84 8.99 6.59 -0.90
CA ASN A 84 10.01 7.48 -1.44
C ASN A 84 11.33 6.79 -1.79
N GLU A 85 11.28 5.48 -2.00
CA GLU A 85 12.42 4.71 -2.43
C GLU A 85 12.90 5.18 -3.81
N PRO A 86 14.23 5.15 -4.08
CA PRO A 86 14.81 5.69 -5.32
C PRO A 86 14.23 5.08 -6.60
N GLU A 87 13.81 3.82 -6.53
CA GLU A 87 13.25 3.07 -7.66
C GLU A 87 11.80 3.45 -7.97
N ILE A 88 11.07 4.03 -7.01
CA ILE A 88 9.66 4.40 -7.16
C ILE A 88 9.55 5.77 -7.85
N ASP A 89 8.70 5.85 -8.85
CA ASP A 89 8.25 7.13 -9.40
C ASP A 89 7.11 7.68 -8.54
N PRO A 90 7.33 8.80 -7.82
CA PRO A 90 6.34 9.37 -6.91
C PRO A 90 5.24 10.18 -7.58
N THR A 91 5.25 10.27 -8.91
CA THR A 91 4.29 11.10 -9.67
C THR A 91 2.86 10.68 -9.37
N VAL A 92 2.57 9.39 -9.46
CA VAL A 92 1.28 8.82 -9.06
C VAL A 92 1.46 7.44 -8.46
N ILE A 93 0.83 7.23 -7.31
CA ILE A 93 0.67 5.93 -6.68
C ILE A 93 -0.82 5.69 -6.49
N ALA A 94 -1.34 4.58 -7.02
CA ALA A 94 -2.75 4.26 -6.94
C ALA A 94 -3.01 3.20 -5.86
N SER A 95 -4.07 3.40 -5.08
CA SER A 95 -4.45 2.52 -3.97
C SER A 95 -5.91 2.10 -4.10
N VAL A 96 -6.17 0.82 -4.31
CA VAL A 96 -7.53 0.26 -4.40
C VAL A 96 -7.84 -0.53 -3.14
N SER A 97 -8.99 -0.28 -2.54
CA SER A 97 -9.44 -0.90 -1.28
C SER A 97 -10.55 -1.90 -1.51
N PHE A 98 -10.51 -3.03 -0.79
CA PHE A 98 -11.56 -4.04 -0.75
C PHE A 98 -11.84 -4.50 0.67
N GLY A 99 -13.09 -4.82 0.98
CA GLY A 99 -13.50 -5.31 2.30
C GLY A 99 -13.84 -4.18 3.27
N ALA A 100 -13.36 -4.28 4.50
CA ALA A 100 -13.70 -3.35 5.58
C ALA A 100 -13.22 -1.92 5.30
N SER A 101 -14.06 -0.95 5.61
CA SER A 101 -13.67 0.47 5.56
C SER A 101 -12.64 0.80 6.65
N ARG A 102 -11.60 1.54 6.27
CA ARG A 102 -10.55 2.01 7.17
C ARG A 102 -10.22 3.47 6.93
N ASP A 103 -9.87 4.15 7.98
CA ASP A 103 -9.38 5.52 7.89
C ASP A 103 -7.95 5.53 7.33
N PHE A 104 -7.73 6.28 6.28
CA PHE A 104 -6.43 6.60 5.73
C PHE A 104 -6.09 8.04 6.14
N LYS A 105 -5.01 8.20 6.87
CA LYS A 105 -4.55 9.50 7.37
C LYS A 105 -3.40 10.02 6.55
N VAL A 106 -3.44 11.33 6.27
CA VAL A 106 -2.38 12.06 5.59
C VAL A 106 -1.99 13.25 6.46
N ARG A 107 -0.70 13.54 6.55
CA ARG A 107 -0.20 14.75 7.21
C ARG A 107 0.98 15.36 6.48
N HIS A 108 1.02 16.68 6.43
CA HIS A 108 2.17 17.42 5.94
C HIS A 108 3.37 17.25 6.88
N ARG A 109 4.55 16.96 6.35
CA ARG A 109 5.73 16.62 7.16
C ARG A 109 6.23 17.77 8.02
N ALA A 110 6.21 19.00 7.49
CA ALA A 110 6.69 20.18 8.21
C ALA A 110 5.64 20.74 9.18
N THR A 111 4.42 21.04 8.71
CA THR A 111 3.38 21.71 9.52
C THR A 111 2.62 20.77 10.44
N LYS A 112 2.65 19.44 10.16
CA LYS A 112 1.83 18.39 10.82
C LYS A 112 0.32 18.53 10.61
N GLU A 113 -0.13 19.50 9.86
CA GLU A 113 -1.51 19.58 9.40
C GLU A 113 -1.85 18.39 8.53
N GLY A 114 -3.07 17.89 8.63
CA GLY A 114 -3.46 16.70 7.88
C GLY A 114 -4.96 16.49 7.86
N TRP A 115 -5.34 15.45 7.17
CA TRP A 115 -6.74 15.04 6.99
C TRP A 115 -6.89 13.52 7.05
N THR A 116 -8.12 13.08 7.12
CA THR A 116 -8.48 11.66 7.13
C THR A 116 -9.48 11.39 6.01
N VAL A 117 -9.23 10.34 5.24
CA VAL A 117 -10.13 9.83 4.22
C VAL A 117 -10.59 8.43 4.64
N SER A 118 -11.89 8.20 4.67
CA SER A 118 -12.42 6.84 4.86
C SER A 118 -12.38 6.11 3.53
N LEU A 119 -11.70 4.96 3.48
CA LEU A 119 -11.57 4.13 2.28
C LEU A 119 -12.32 2.82 2.48
N GLY A 120 -13.36 2.61 1.70
CA GLY A 120 -14.23 1.44 1.70
C GLY A 120 -13.99 0.50 0.52
N HIS A 121 -14.89 -0.47 0.39
CA HIS A 121 -14.83 -1.46 -0.68
C HIS A 121 -15.03 -0.82 -2.06
N GLY A 122 -14.07 -1.01 -2.96
CA GLY A 122 -14.08 -0.47 -4.33
C GLY A 122 -13.50 0.94 -4.47
N ASP A 123 -13.12 1.60 -3.37
CA ASP A 123 -12.54 2.94 -3.45
C ASP A 123 -11.15 2.91 -4.08
N LEU A 124 -10.93 3.83 -5.02
CA LEU A 124 -9.64 4.17 -5.62
C LEU A 124 -9.15 5.51 -5.06
N LEU A 125 -7.95 5.50 -4.48
CA LEU A 125 -7.23 6.69 -4.06
C LEU A 125 -6.01 6.87 -4.97
N ALA A 126 -5.93 7.99 -5.70
CA ALA A 126 -4.73 8.42 -6.40
C ALA A 126 -3.93 9.38 -5.51
N MET A 127 -2.67 9.04 -5.27
CA MET A 127 -1.72 9.87 -4.52
C MET A 127 -0.75 10.51 -5.51
N GLU A 128 -1.12 11.67 -6.04
CA GLU A 128 -0.30 12.43 -6.98
C GLU A 128 0.67 13.33 -6.22
N HIS A 129 1.97 13.15 -6.44
CA HIS A 129 3.07 13.89 -5.80
C HIS A 129 3.02 13.94 -4.26
N LEU A 130 2.14 13.17 -3.63
CA LEU A 130 1.93 13.17 -2.18
C LEU A 130 3.21 12.83 -1.42
N GLN A 131 4.03 11.93 -1.99
CA GLN A 131 5.22 11.39 -1.33
C GLN A 131 6.33 12.44 -1.11
N ASN A 132 6.24 13.62 -1.74
CA ASN A 132 7.23 14.68 -1.59
C ASN A 132 7.15 15.33 -0.21
N ASP A 133 5.96 15.72 0.22
CA ASP A 133 5.75 16.56 1.39
C ASP A 133 4.90 15.93 2.50
N PHE A 134 4.27 14.78 2.22
CA PHE A 134 3.33 14.17 3.14
C PHE A 134 3.74 12.77 3.57
N ASP A 135 3.47 12.44 4.83
CA ASP A 135 3.40 11.09 5.33
C ASP A 135 1.94 10.63 5.32
N HIS A 136 1.74 9.32 5.24
CA HIS A 136 0.42 8.70 5.39
C HIS A 136 0.46 7.48 6.30
N ALA A 137 -0.71 7.09 6.83
CA ALA A 137 -0.85 5.99 7.76
C ALA A 137 -2.23 5.35 7.70
N LEU A 138 -2.30 4.07 8.05
CA LEU A 138 -3.54 3.35 8.31
C LEU A 138 -3.58 2.94 9.79
N PRO A 139 -4.19 3.73 10.68
CA PRO A 139 -4.17 3.47 12.13
C PRO A 139 -5.02 2.26 12.50
N ARG A 140 -4.75 1.68 13.67
CA ARG A 140 -5.61 0.66 14.29
C ARG A 140 -7.03 1.17 14.50
N ARG A 141 -7.99 0.26 14.40
CA ARG A 141 -9.43 0.48 14.64
C ARG A 141 -10.03 -0.71 15.37
N ALA A 142 -10.04 -0.67 16.70
CA ALA A 142 -10.40 -1.79 17.55
C ALA A 142 -11.79 -2.39 17.29
N ARG A 143 -12.71 -1.62 16.69
CA ARG A 143 -14.08 -2.06 16.38
C ARG A 143 -14.23 -2.71 14.99
N VAL A 144 -13.17 -2.77 14.20
CA VAL A 144 -13.18 -3.42 12.89
C VAL A 144 -12.73 -4.87 13.08
N ASP A 145 -13.60 -5.80 12.81
CA ASP A 145 -13.43 -7.25 12.97
C ASP A 145 -13.31 -8.00 11.63
N SER A 146 -13.38 -7.27 10.53
CA SER A 146 -13.39 -7.81 9.18
C SER A 146 -12.13 -7.39 8.42
N PRO A 147 -11.67 -8.21 7.45
CA PRO A 147 -10.46 -7.94 6.71
C PRO A 147 -10.61 -6.81 5.68
N ARG A 148 -9.50 -6.11 5.44
CA ARG A 148 -9.33 -5.20 4.32
C ARG A 148 -8.15 -5.65 3.46
N LEU A 149 -8.39 -5.81 2.17
CA LEU A 149 -7.35 -5.94 1.16
C LEU A 149 -7.07 -4.56 0.55
N ASN A 150 -5.80 -4.23 0.38
CA ASN A 150 -5.37 -3.05 -0.34
C ASN A 150 -4.38 -3.44 -1.42
N LEU A 151 -4.58 -2.94 -2.64
CA LEU A 151 -3.67 -3.06 -3.76
C LEU A 151 -3.03 -1.70 -4.02
N THR A 152 -1.73 -1.60 -3.85
CA THR A 152 -0.98 -0.37 -4.13
C THR A 152 -0.16 -0.55 -5.41
N PHE A 153 -0.53 0.19 -6.44
CA PHE A 153 0.09 0.19 -7.76
C PHE A 153 1.16 1.27 -7.84
N ARG A 154 2.33 0.93 -8.39
CA ARG A 154 3.48 1.83 -8.47
C ARG A 154 4.14 1.78 -9.84
N HIS A 155 4.61 2.94 -10.30
CA HIS A 155 5.56 3.04 -11.39
C HIS A 155 6.99 2.93 -10.87
N PHE A 156 7.85 2.29 -11.66
CA PHE A 156 9.29 2.28 -11.45
C PHE A 156 9.98 3.23 -12.44
N ARG A 157 11.10 3.81 -12.00
CA ARG A 157 11.97 4.70 -12.82
C ARG A 157 12.85 3.92 -13.77
#